data_91b8d0ba771841485714cbcc4d8c6c70
#
_entry.id   91b8d0ba771841485714cbcc4d8c6c70
#
_cell.length_a   1.000
_cell.length_b   1.000
_cell.length_c   1.000
_cell.angle_alpha   90.00
_cell.angle_beta   90.00
_cell.angle_gamma   90.00
#
_symmetry.space_group_name_H-M   'P 1'
#
loop_
_entity.id
_entity.type
_entity.pdbx_description
1 polymer ?
#
loop_
_entity_poly.entity_id
_entity_poly.type
_entity_poly.pdbx_seq_one_letter_code
_entity_poly.pdbx_strand_id
1 'polypeptide(L)'
;ARGLKVGVIKHDGHDFTPDVPGTDSFRLREAGAEGVAVFSGSRYLLTEEFRLNEQDLLALFERHGYDLVLMEGFKESGWPKIEVVRKAVSEEPVSFEPLAIVGDVPGADFALDEPAALADWIAAQMPAL
;
A
#
# COMPACT_ATOMS: atom_id res chain seq x y z
N ALA A 1 -11.58 -10.41 10.20
CA ALA A 1 -10.70 -11.01 9.20
C ALA A 1 -11.50 -11.88 8.25
N ARG A 2 -11.42 -11.64 6.94
CA ARG A 2 -12.19 -12.34 5.89
C ARG A 2 -11.39 -13.52 5.29
N GLY A 3 -10.33 -13.95 5.97
CA GLY A 3 -9.46 -15.04 5.52
C GLY A 3 -8.51 -14.69 4.36
N LEU A 4 -8.54 -13.45 3.87
CA LEU A 4 -7.68 -13.00 2.79
C LEU A 4 -6.28 -12.65 3.31
N LYS A 5 -5.25 -13.06 2.55
CA LYS A 5 -3.88 -12.63 2.73
C LYS A 5 -3.66 -11.33 1.97
N VAL A 6 -3.58 -10.21 2.69
CA VAL A 6 -3.51 -8.87 2.11
C VAL A 6 -2.09 -8.32 2.21
N GLY A 7 -1.56 -7.82 1.09
CA GLY A 7 -0.35 -7.02 1.01
C GLY A 7 -0.65 -5.54 0.85
N VAL A 8 0.30 -4.70 1.23
CA VAL A 8 0.21 -3.24 1.00
C VAL A 8 1.51 -2.76 0.37
N ILE A 9 1.40 -2.02 -0.72
CA ILE A 9 2.51 -1.30 -1.34
C ILE A 9 2.24 0.18 -1.16
N LYS A 10 3.12 0.86 -0.44
CA LYS A 10 3.08 2.30 -0.27
C LYS A 10 4.16 2.96 -1.12
N HIS A 11 3.75 3.89 -2.00
CA HIS A 11 4.67 4.76 -2.69
C HIS A 11 4.82 6.06 -1.89
N ASP A 12 6.02 6.33 -1.39
CA ASP A 12 6.35 7.59 -0.76
C ASP A 12 7.00 8.53 -1.78
N GLY A 13 6.58 9.77 -1.81
CA GLY A 13 7.15 10.80 -2.70
C GLY A 13 8.50 11.34 -2.22
N HIS A 14 8.96 10.91 -1.07
CA HIS A 14 10.21 11.32 -0.43
C HIS A 14 10.99 10.10 0.04
N ASP A 15 12.30 10.24 0.13
CA ASP A 15 13.14 9.22 0.75
C ASP A 15 12.74 8.99 2.21
N PHE A 16 12.80 7.77 2.64
CA PHE A 16 12.46 7.36 4.00
C PHE A 16 13.59 6.53 4.62
N THR A 17 13.66 6.54 5.95
CA THR A 17 14.60 5.70 6.68
C THR A 17 13.91 4.37 7.02
N PRO A 18 14.34 3.25 6.40
CA PRO A 18 13.62 1.99 6.50
C PRO A 18 13.87 1.20 7.78
N ASP A 19 14.90 1.55 8.53
CA ASP A 19 15.38 0.77 9.68
C ASP A 19 15.45 1.63 10.96
N VAL A 20 15.53 0.96 12.10
CA VAL A 20 15.63 1.61 13.40
C VAL A 20 17.06 2.09 13.64
N PRO A 21 17.29 3.40 13.87
CA PRO A 21 18.61 3.92 14.15
C PRO A 21 19.29 3.22 15.33
N GLY A 22 20.56 2.86 15.14
CA GLY A 22 21.39 2.21 16.17
C GLY A 22 21.35 0.69 16.19
N THR A 23 20.49 0.04 15.38
CA THR A 23 20.54 -1.41 15.17
C THR A 23 21.76 -1.84 14.34
N ASP A 24 22.12 -3.11 14.38
CA ASP A 24 23.25 -3.62 13.61
C ASP A 24 23.01 -3.47 12.09
N SER A 25 21.79 -3.78 11.62
CA SER A 25 21.40 -3.58 10.23
C SER A 25 21.51 -2.12 9.78
N PHE A 26 21.04 -1.19 10.60
CA PHE A 26 21.21 0.25 10.38
C PHE A 26 22.69 0.64 10.26
N ARG A 27 23.52 0.17 11.18
CA ARG A 27 24.96 0.48 11.20
C ARG A 27 25.71 -0.11 9.99
N LEU A 28 25.33 -1.29 9.52
CA LEU A 28 25.91 -1.90 8.32
C LEU A 28 25.59 -1.05 7.07
N ARG A 29 24.38 -0.56 6.95
CA ARG A 29 23.98 0.36 5.88
C ARG A 29 24.73 1.69 5.95
N GLU A 30 24.81 2.32 7.13
CA GLU A 30 25.58 3.55 7.34
C GLU A 30 27.09 3.37 7.01
N ALA A 31 27.59 2.15 7.15
CA ALA A 31 28.96 1.81 6.77
C ALA A 31 29.14 1.61 5.24
N GLY A 32 28.09 1.74 4.44
CA GLY A 32 28.13 1.71 2.98
C GLY A 32 27.65 0.42 2.34
N ALA A 33 26.94 -0.46 3.06
CA ALA A 33 26.29 -1.61 2.43
C ALA A 33 25.07 -1.14 1.61
N GLU A 34 25.09 -1.39 0.30
CA GLU A 34 24.01 -1.04 -0.63
C GLU A 34 22.76 -1.93 -0.45
N GLY A 35 22.93 -3.13 0.08
CA GLY A 35 21.87 -4.06 0.40
C GLY A 35 22.08 -4.69 1.79
N VAL A 36 21.02 -4.69 2.63
CA VAL A 36 21.02 -5.32 3.95
C VAL A 36 19.77 -6.17 4.10
N ALA A 37 19.93 -7.43 4.43
CA ALA A 37 18.82 -8.34 4.73
C ALA A 37 18.94 -8.84 6.17
N VAL A 38 17.84 -8.70 6.91
CA VAL A 38 17.66 -9.31 8.24
C VAL A 38 16.51 -10.31 8.14
N PHE A 39 16.73 -11.54 8.56
CA PHE A 39 15.69 -12.56 8.49
C PHE A 39 15.67 -13.49 9.69
N SER A 40 14.52 -14.09 9.93
CA SER A 40 14.29 -15.10 10.95
C SER A 40 13.43 -16.25 10.38
N GLY A 41 13.03 -17.18 11.20
CA GLY A 41 12.16 -18.29 10.75
C GLY A 41 10.74 -17.86 10.29
N SER A 42 10.32 -16.61 10.53
CA SER A 42 8.95 -16.15 10.26
C SER A 42 8.84 -14.82 9.51
N ARG A 43 9.91 -14.06 9.39
CA ARG A 43 9.89 -12.73 8.76
C ARG A 43 11.26 -12.33 8.24
N TYR A 44 11.27 -11.39 7.32
CA TYR A 44 12.48 -10.73 6.87
C TYR A 44 12.24 -9.24 6.65
N LEU A 45 13.34 -8.47 6.69
CA LEU A 45 13.46 -7.11 6.22
C LEU A 45 14.57 -7.11 5.17
N LEU A 46 14.31 -6.53 4.01
CA LEU A 46 15.30 -6.30 2.96
C LEU A 46 15.29 -4.82 2.63
N THR A 47 16.46 -4.19 2.68
CA THR A 47 16.67 -2.82 2.22
C THR A 47 17.75 -2.82 1.16
N GLU A 48 17.48 -2.18 0.03
CA GLU A 48 18.43 -2.06 -1.07
C GLU A 48 18.36 -0.64 -1.64
N GLU A 49 19.50 -0.05 -1.94
CA GLU A 49 19.59 1.20 -2.70
C GLU A 49 19.37 0.89 -4.20
N PHE A 50 18.19 0.43 -4.52
CA PHE A 50 17.79 -0.02 -5.85
C PHE A 50 16.40 0.49 -6.21
N ARG A 51 16.26 1.02 -7.42
CA ARG A 51 14.98 1.53 -7.90
C ARG A 51 14.11 0.37 -8.40
N LEU A 52 13.08 0.04 -7.63
CA LEU A 52 12.00 -0.85 -8.05
C LEU A 52 10.85 -0.06 -8.69
N ASN A 53 10.07 -0.75 -9.51
CA ASN A 53 8.77 -0.29 -9.96
C ASN A 53 7.65 -1.10 -9.27
N GLU A 54 6.41 -0.66 -9.45
CA GLU A 54 5.26 -1.32 -8.82
C GLU A 54 5.05 -2.75 -9.32
N GLN A 55 5.39 -3.06 -10.58
CA GLN A 55 5.25 -4.39 -11.16
C GLN A 55 6.20 -5.40 -10.50
N ASP A 56 7.42 -4.98 -10.18
CA ASP A 56 8.39 -5.83 -9.47
C ASP A 56 7.86 -6.21 -8.08
N LEU A 57 7.28 -5.24 -7.37
CA LEU A 57 6.69 -5.47 -6.05
C LEU A 57 5.42 -6.33 -6.13
N LEU A 58 4.55 -6.10 -7.12
CA LEU A 58 3.37 -6.93 -7.35
C LEU A 58 3.76 -8.38 -7.64
N ALA A 59 4.75 -8.62 -8.50
CA ALA A 59 5.26 -9.96 -8.80
C ALA A 59 5.82 -10.66 -7.56
N LEU A 60 6.46 -9.92 -6.64
CA LEU A 60 6.93 -10.45 -5.37
C LEU A 60 5.75 -10.90 -4.48
N PHE A 61 4.71 -10.06 -4.33
CA PHE A 61 3.53 -10.40 -3.55
C PHE A 61 2.74 -11.57 -4.15
N GLU A 62 2.61 -11.61 -5.48
CA GLU A 62 1.98 -12.73 -6.19
C GLU A 62 2.71 -14.05 -5.92
N ARG A 63 4.05 -14.07 -6.04
CA ARG A 63 4.88 -15.25 -5.73
C ARG A 63 4.72 -15.71 -4.29
N HIS A 64 4.47 -14.79 -3.36
CA HIS A 64 4.23 -15.09 -1.96
C HIS A 64 2.77 -15.46 -1.65
N GLY A 65 1.91 -15.56 -2.67
CA GLY A 65 0.52 -15.99 -2.54
C GLY A 65 -0.36 -15.01 -1.76
N TYR A 66 -0.24 -13.72 -2.02
CA TYR A 66 -1.18 -12.72 -1.53
C TYR A 66 -2.44 -12.72 -2.40
N ASP A 67 -3.60 -12.67 -1.75
CA ASP A 67 -4.91 -12.68 -2.41
C ASP A 67 -5.32 -11.28 -2.90
N LEU A 68 -4.85 -10.25 -2.21
CA LEU A 68 -5.15 -8.84 -2.50
C LEU A 68 -3.93 -7.98 -2.20
N VAL A 69 -3.61 -7.05 -3.08
CA VAL A 69 -2.60 -6.02 -2.83
C VAL A 69 -3.26 -4.65 -2.90
N LEU A 70 -3.15 -3.88 -1.82
CA LEU A 70 -3.57 -2.49 -1.76
C LEU A 70 -2.37 -1.59 -2.05
N MET A 71 -2.55 -0.64 -2.96
CA MET A 71 -1.50 0.30 -3.35
C MET A 71 -1.86 1.71 -2.87
N GLU A 72 -1.00 2.32 -2.06
CA GLU A 72 -1.17 3.69 -1.55
C GLU A 72 -0.22 4.65 -2.27
N GLY A 73 -0.70 5.83 -2.64
CA GLY A 73 0.10 6.90 -3.24
C GLY A 73 0.16 6.89 -4.78
N PHE A 74 -0.47 5.94 -5.44
CA PHE A 74 -0.45 5.75 -6.90
C PHE A 74 -1.60 6.49 -7.63
N LYS A 75 -1.87 7.74 -7.27
CA LYS A 75 -3.03 8.51 -7.76
C LYS A 75 -3.08 8.67 -9.29
N GLU A 76 -1.93 8.68 -9.97
CA GLU A 76 -1.82 8.87 -11.42
C GLU A 76 -1.72 7.54 -12.21
N SER A 77 -1.73 6.40 -11.52
CA SER A 77 -1.66 5.09 -12.17
C SER A 77 -2.97 4.71 -12.85
N GLY A 78 -2.93 3.73 -13.76
CA GLY A 78 -4.10 3.13 -14.39
C GLY A 78 -4.81 2.05 -13.55
N TRP A 79 -4.36 1.77 -12.31
CA TRP A 79 -4.96 0.76 -11.46
C TRP A 79 -6.36 1.18 -10.97
N PRO A 80 -7.27 0.22 -10.73
CA PRO A 80 -8.56 0.50 -10.10
C PRO A 80 -8.38 1.25 -8.78
N LYS A 81 -9.17 2.31 -8.56
CA LYS A 81 -8.99 3.22 -7.43
C LYS A 81 -10.20 3.28 -6.52
N ILE A 82 -9.91 3.35 -5.23
CA ILE A 82 -10.84 3.82 -4.20
C ILE A 82 -10.27 5.16 -3.73
N GLU A 83 -11.03 6.22 -3.89
CA GLU A 83 -10.59 7.54 -3.48
C GLU A 83 -11.07 7.90 -2.09
N VAL A 84 -10.17 8.43 -1.25
CA VAL A 84 -10.51 8.94 0.08
C VAL A 84 -10.58 10.46 0.00
N VAL A 85 -11.79 11.00 0.16
CA VAL A 85 -12.06 12.43 0.11
C VAL A 85 -12.40 12.95 1.50
N ARG A 86 -11.63 13.92 1.97
CA ARG A 86 -11.89 14.60 3.24
C ARG A 86 -12.32 16.03 2.95
N LYS A 87 -13.50 16.42 3.41
CA LYS A 87 -14.04 17.78 3.24
C LYS A 87 -13.09 18.87 3.73
N ALA A 88 -12.33 18.61 4.78
CA ALA A 88 -11.33 19.54 5.31
C ALA A 88 -10.14 19.80 4.36
N VAL A 89 -9.95 18.96 3.32
CA VAL A 89 -8.85 19.05 2.36
C VAL A 89 -9.36 19.38 0.96
N SER A 90 -10.42 18.70 0.50
CA SER A 90 -11.08 18.92 -0.79
C SER A 90 -12.53 18.48 -0.68
N GLU A 91 -13.43 19.14 -1.40
CA GLU A 91 -14.84 18.72 -1.48
C GLU A 91 -15.11 17.81 -2.69
N GLU A 92 -14.18 17.73 -3.62
CA GLU A 92 -14.32 16.93 -4.85
C GLU A 92 -13.22 15.88 -4.99
N PRO A 93 -13.55 14.69 -5.55
CA PRO A 93 -12.56 13.70 -5.91
C PRO A 93 -11.65 14.22 -7.02
N VAL A 94 -10.41 13.77 -7.03
CA VAL A 94 -9.40 14.13 -8.05
C VAL A 94 -9.08 12.97 -9.00
N SER A 95 -9.45 11.73 -8.66
CA SER A 95 -9.24 10.57 -9.51
C SER A 95 -10.27 10.52 -10.64
N PHE A 96 -9.82 10.08 -11.81
CA PHE A 96 -10.74 9.80 -12.92
C PHE A 96 -11.46 8.46 -12.67
N GLU A 97 -12.78 8.47 -12.65
CA GLU A 97 -13.67 7.31 -12.50
C GLU A 97 -13.23 6.34 -11.37
N PRO A 98 -13.16 6.76 -10.10
CA PRO A 98 -12.85 5.86 -9.01
C PRO A 98 -13.94 4.78 -8.88
N LEU A 99 -13.56 3.57 -8.47
CA LEU A 99 -14.51 2.47 -8.21
C LEU A 99 -15.45 2.79 -7.06
N ALA A 100 -14.97 3.51 -6.06
CA ALA A 100 -15.74 3.99 -4.93
C ALA A 100 -15.08 5.23 -4.31
N ILE A 101 -15.90 6.03 -3.64
CA ILE A 101 -15.47 7.20 -2.86
C ILE A 101 -15.74 6.91 -1.38
N VAL A 102 -14.70 7.06 -0.56
CA VAL A 102 -14.79 7.02 0.90
C VAL A 102 -14.60 8.43 1.42
N GLY A 103 -15.55 8.96 2.18
CA GLY A 103 -15.41 10.34 2.59
C GLY A 103 -16.50 10.88 3.50
N ASP A 104 -16.31 12.14 3.91
CA ASP A 104 -17.26 12.98 4.63
C ASP A 104 -17.89 14.03 3.71
N VAL A 105 -17.97 13.73 2.42
CA VAL A 105 -18.52 14.60 1.37
C VAL A 105 -19.83 14.04 0.82
N PRO A 106 -20.72 14.90 0.26
CA PRO A 106 -21.95 14.42 -0.40
C PRO A 106 -21.61 13.48 -1.56
N GLY A 107 -22.32 12.34 -1.65
CA GLY A 107 -22.14 11.36 -2.71
C GLY A 107 -21.02 10.34 -2.44
N ALA A 108 -20.39 10.34 -1.25
CA ALA A 108 -19.49 9.27 -0.85
C ALA A 108 -20.25 7.94 -0.72
N ASP A 109 -19.66 6.85 -1.22
CA ASP A 109 -20.20 5.51 -1.13
C ASP A 109 -20.05 4.92 0.27
N PHE A 110 -18.98 5.31 0.99
CA PHE A 110 -18.66 4.87 2.35
C PHE A 110 -18.23 6.04 3.21
N ALA A 111 -18.60 6.02 4.49
CA ALA A 111 -18.09 6.97 5.47
C ALA A 111 -16.65 6.63 5.89
N LEU A 112 -15.93 7.63 6.42
CA LEU A 112 -14.52 7.46 6.85
C LEU A 112 -14.36 6.48 8.01
N ASP A 113 -15.40 6.28 8.81
CA ASP A 113 -15.44 5.40 9.99
C ASP A 113 -16.10 4.05 9.72
N GLU A 114 -16.31 3.69 8.45
CA GLU A 114 -16.91 2.41 8.03
C GLU A 114 -15.91 1.46 7.33
N PRO A 115 -14.72 1.18 7.88
CA PRO A 115 -13.72 0.35 7.21
C PRO A 115 -14.17 -1.10 7.01
N ALA A 116 -15.11 -1.60 7.84
CA ALA A 116 -15.63 -2.94 7.72
C ALA A 116 -16.54 -3.10 6.48
N ALA A 117 -17.44 -2.14 6.23
CA ALA A 117 -18.31 -2.12 5.07
C ALA A 117 -17.49 -2.00 3.77
N LEU A 118 -16.52 -1.11 3.73
CA LEU A 118 -15.59 -0.97 2.62
C LEU A 118 -14.82 -2.27 2.35
N ALA A 119 -14.31 -2.94 3.38
CA ALA A 119 -13.57 -4.19 3.22
C ALA A 119 -14.44 -5.36 2.73
N ASP A 120 -15.73 -5.40 3.11
CA ASP A 120 -16.70 -6.37 2.57
C ASP A 120 -16.97 -6.12 1.10
N TRP A 121 -17.13 -4.85 0.74
CA TRP A 121 -17.32 -4.44 -0.64
C TRP A 121 -16.11 -4.78 -1.52
N ILE A 122 -14.89 -4.47 -1.09
CA ILE A 122 -13.65 -4.84 -1.82
C ILE A 122 -13.59 -6.35 -2.02
N ALA A 123 -13.82 -7.14 -0.97
CA ALA A 123 -13.78 -8.60 -1.07
C ALA A 123 -14.81 -9.15 -2.08
N ALA A 124 -15.96 -8.51 -2.22
CA ALA A 124 -16.97 -8.87 -3.21
C ALA A 124 -16.58 -8.50 -4.66
N GLN A 125 -15.72 -7.51 -4.85
CA GLN A 125 -15.23 -7.10 -6.17
C GLN A 125 -14.05 -7.96 -6.69
N MET A 126 -13.32 -8.65 -5.81
CA MET A 126 -12.07 -9.36 -6.14
C MET A 126 -12.12 -10.26 -7.37
N PRO A 127 -13.20 -10.98 -7.69
CA PRO A 127 -13.27 -11.79 -8.92
C PRO A 127 -13.31 -10.98 -10.21
N ALA A 128 -13.56 -9.67 -10.14
CA ALA A 128 -13.74 -8.77 -11.27
C ALA A 128 -12.59 -7.74 -11.40
N LEU A 129 -11.72 -7.65 -10.42
CA LEU A 129 -10.52 -6.83 -10.42
C LEU A 129 -9.33 -7.60 -11.00
#